data_ed3ba990b8ab73869f9ddd256a40dbc3
#
_entry.id   ed3ba990b8ab73869f9ddd256a40dbc3
#
_cell.length_a   1.000
_cell.length_b   1.000
_cell.length_c   1.000
_cell.angle_alpha   90.00
_cell.angle_beta   90.00
_cell.angle_gamma   90.00
#
_symmetry.space_group_name_H-M   'P 1'
#
loop_
_entity.id
_entity.type
_entity.pdbx_description
1 polymer ?
#
loop_
_entity_poly.entity_id
_entity_poly.type
_entity_poly.pdbx_seq_one_letter_code
_entity_poly.pdbx_strand_id
1 'polypeptide(L)'
;MPQKKATLIGLIAILLWSAIVGLIKSVSEGFGPIAGAALIYSCSAILLLFSVGFPNLKKFPRRYVIIGSVLFVCYELCLSLSLGFTHSGRQAIEVGMVNYLWPSMTIVLAVIVNRQKVSPLIIPGVILAVAGICRVLGGDQGFSVSEMSNNIMENPLSYGLAFTGAIIWAIYCVVTKRIANGNNGITLFFILTALTLWIKYLISPQPEFAPSFNTWISLALAAMAMGFGYAAWNVGILHGNVTVLAAASYFIPIISSILAAFILSSHLTLAFWQGTAMVSLGSLVCWWSTRTVVTKSVSSKISE
;
A
#
# COMPACT_ATOMS: atom_id res chain seq x y z
N MET A 1 21.09 12.66 -11.95
CA MET A 1 20.68 11.40 -12.67
C MET A 1 19.70 11.76 -13.77
N PRO A 2 19.76 11.17 -14.99
CA PRO A 2 18.78 11.41 -16.05
C PRO A 2 17.35 11.01 -15.61
N GLN A 3 16.35 11.84 -15.94
CA GLN A 3 14.94 11.64 -15.55
C GLN A 3 14.39 10.26 -15.96
N LYS A 4 14.73 9.80 -17.19
CA LYS A 4 14.31 8.47 -17.67
C LYS A 4 14.81 7.34 -16.77
N LYS A 5 16.08 7.40 -16.33
CA LYS A 5 16.68 6.40 -15.44
C LYS A 5 16.00 6.41 -14.07
N ALA A 6 15.74 7.61 -13.51
CA ALA A 6 15.03 7.74 -12.24
C ALA A 6 13.60 7.22 -12.31
N THR A 7 12.89 7.46 -13.41
CA THR A 7 11.54 6.93 -13.65
C THR A 7 11.56 5.40 -13.70
N LEU A 8 12.54 4.81 -14.41
CA LEU A 8 12.66 3.35 -14.47
C LEU A 8 12.92 2.73 -13.09
N ILE A 9 13.78 3.36 -12.27
CA ILE A 9 14.01 2.93 -10.88
C ILE A 9 12.70 3.00 -10.08
N GLY A 10 11.93 4.08 -10.21
CA GLY A 10 10.63 4.21 -9.55
C GLY A 10 9.61 3.17 -10.01
N LEU A 11 9.64 2.74 -11.28
CA LEU A 11 8.78 1.66 -11.77
C LEU A 11 9.16 0.30 -11.16
N ILE A 12 10.44 0.06 -10.83
CA ILE A 12 10.87 -1.14 -10.10
C ILE A 12 10.20 -1.19 -8.73
N ALA A 13 10.03 -0.06 -8.04
CA ALA A 13 9.31 -0.01 -6.76
C ALA A 13 7.89 -0.56 -6.86
N ILE A 14 7.19 -0.29 -7.97
CA ILE A 14 5.82 -0.78 -8.20
C ILE A 14 5.81 -2.31 -8.28
N LEU A 15 6.76 -2.91 -8.98
CA LEU A 15 6.91 -4.37 -9.05
C LEU A 15 7.24 -4.98 -7.69
N LEU A 16 8.18 -4.38 -6.95
CA LEU A 16 8.55 -4.83 -5.62
C LEU A 16 7.35 -4.78 -4.65
N TRP A 17 6.61 -3.67 -4.62
CA TRP A 17 5.43 -3.54 -3.78
C TRP A 17 4.29 -4.47 -4.20
N SER A 18 4.20 -4.80 -5.47
CA SER A 18 3.20 -5.77 -5.94
C SER A 18 3.41 -7.19 -5.39
N ALA A 19 4.63 -7.55 -4.97
CA ALA A 19 4.91 -8.84 -4.36
C ALA A 19 4.56 -8.93 -2.86
N ILE A 20 4.33 -7.79 -2.20
CA ILE A 20 4.25 -7.69 -0.73
C ILE A 20 3.11 -8.54 -0.16
N VAL A 21 1.92 -8.57 -0.77
CA VAL A 21 0.75 -9.31 -0.26
C VAL A 21 1.07 -10.79 -0.10
N GLY A 22 1.59 -11.43 -1.16
CA GLY A 22 1.96 -12.83 -1.12
C GLY A 22 3.12 -13.11 -0.17
N LEU A 23 4.15 -12.25 -0.17
CA LEU A 23 5.33 -12.43 0.66
C LEU A 23 5.04 -12.26 2.16
N ILE A 24 4.29 -11.24 2.56
CA ILE A 24 3.90 -11.06 3.98
C ILE A 24 3.10 -12.26 4.45
N LYS A 25 2.13 -12.73 3.67
CA LYS A 25 1.34 -13.91 4.04
C LYS A 25 2.22 -15.14 4.19
N SER A 26 3.10 -15.42 3.21
CA SER A 26 4.02 -16.56 3.25
C SER A 26 4.98 -16.51 4.47
N VAL A 27 5.49 -15.33 4.82
CA VAL A 27 6.32 -15.15 6.02
C VAL A 27 5.51 -15.38 7.30
N SER A 28 4.27 -14.91 7.34
CA SER A 28 3.39 -15.05 8.50
C SER A 28 3.00 -16.50 8.77
N GLU A 29 2.94 -17.34 7.76
CA GLU A 29 2.65 -18.79 7.91
C GLU A 29 3.75 -19.54 8.66
N GLY A 30 5.00 -19.11 8.55
CA GLY A 30 6.12 -19.80 9.20
C GLY A 30 6.58 -19.16 10.51
N PHE A 31 6.50 -17.83 10.63
CA PHE A 31 6.95 -17.08 11.82
C PHE A 31 5.79 -16.55 12.67
N GLY A 32 4.55 -16.75 12.24
CA GLY A 32 3.40 -16.09 12.82
C GLY A 32 3.27 -14.63 12.37
N PRO A 33 2.07 -14.04 12.51
CA PRO A 33 1.76 -12.72 11.96
C PRO A 33 2.59 -11.58 12.56
N ILE A 34 2.83 -11.61 13.87
CA ILE A 34 3.53 -10.51 14.57
C ILE A 34 5.04 -10.62 14.38
N ALA A 35 5.62 -11.81 14.63
CA ALA A 35 7.06 -12.00 14.48
C ALA A 35 7.50 -11.91 13.03
N GLY A 36 6.71 -12.47 12.09
CA GLY A 36 6.99 -12.36 10.66
C GLY A 36 7.05 -10.90 10.21
N ALA A 37 6.06 -10.09 10.61
CA ALA A 37 6.08 -8.65 10.34
C ALA A 37 7.30 -7.98 11.01
N ALA A 38 7.58 -8.24 12.30
CA ALA A 38 8.72 -7.67 13.00
C ALA A 38 10.05 -7.97 12.29
N LEU A 39 10.24 -9.20 11.81
CA LEU A 39 11.41 -9.61 11.04
C LEU A 39 11.51 -8.88 9.70
N ILE A 40 10.40 -8.79 8.93
CA ILE A 40 10.38 -8.06 7.66
C ILE A 40 10.82 -6.61 7.87
N TYR A 41 10.21 -5.89 8.83
CA TYR A 41 10.54 -4.48 9.06
C TYR A 41 11.94 -4.28 9.64
N SER A 42 12.44 -5.21 10.46
CA SER A 42 13.82 -5.18 10.96
C SER A 42 14.83 -5.31 9.83
N CYS A 43 14.68 -6.33 8.99
CA CYS A 43 15.55 -6.54 7.83
C CYS A 43 15.46 -5.37 6.83
N SER A 44 14.24 -4.87 6.56
CA SER A 44 14.04 -3.70 5.70
C SER A 44 14.67 -2.44 6.26
N ALA A 45 14.58 -2.21 7.58
CA ALA A 45 15.22 -1.07 8.24
C ALA A 45 16.74 -1.13 8.10
N ILE A 46 17.33 -2.31 8.23
CA ILE A 46 18.78 -2.53 8.01
C ILE A 46 19.15 -2.20 6.55
N LEU A 47 18.39 -2.70 5.58
CA LEU A 47 18.61 -2.39 4.16
C LEU A 47 18.49 -0.89 3.88
N LEU A 48 17.51 -0.21 4.50
CA LEU A 48 17.33 1.24 4.36
C LEU A 48 18.46 2.03 5.04
N LEU A 49 18.97 1.57 6.16
CA LEU A 49 20.16 2.19 6.80
C LEU A 49 21.37 2.17 5.88
N PHE A 50 21.60 1.10 5.13
CA PHE A 50 22.71 1.00 4.18
C PHE A 50 22.46 1.73 2.85
N SER A 51 21.21 1.77 2.35
CA SER A 51 20.89 2.33 1.03
C SER A 51 20.51 3.81 1.06
N VAL A 52 19.79 4.26 2.09
CA VAL A 52 19.30 5.63 2.25
C VAL A 52 20.03 6.37 3.38
N GLY A 53 20.50 5.63 4.38
CA GLY A 53 21.13 6.16 5.57
C GLY A 53 20.13 6.56 6.67
N PHE A 54 20.67 6.96 7.83
CA PHE A 54 19.85 7.48 8.94
C PHE A 54 19.62 8.98 8.74
N PRO A 55 18.36 9.47 8.83
CA PRO A 55 18.06 10.87 8.59
C PRO A 55 18.59 11.77 9.71
N ASN A 56 19.06 12.97 9.34
CA ASN A 56 19.41 13.98 10.31
C ASN A 56 18.17 14.64 10.91
N LEU A 57 17.68 14.08 12.02
CA LEU A 57 16.44 14.49 12.68
C LEU A 57 16.43 15.95 13.15
N LYS A 58 17.60 16.58 13.35
CA LYS A 58 17.70 18.00 13.72
C LYS A 58 17.19 18.93 12.62
N LYS A 59 17.22 18.47 11.35
CA LYS A 59 16.71 19.22 10.18
C LYS A 59 15.23 18.97 9.90
N PHE A 60 14.62 18.01 10.58
CA PHE A 60 13.23 17.63 10.33
C PHE A 60 12.25 18.50 11.08
N PRO A 61 11.13 18.92 10.47
CA PRO A 61 10.04 19.54 11.19
C PRO A 61 9.52 18.60 12.29
N ARG A 62 9.43 19.05 13.52
CA ARG A 62 8.95 18.22 14.65
C ARG A 62 7.59 17.58 14.38
N ARG A 63 6.68 18.35 13.74
CA ARG A 63 5.35 17.85 13.34
C ARG A 63 5.45 16.67 12.37
N TYR A 64 6.39 16.71 11.44
CA TYR A 64 6.60 15.60 10.49
C TYR A 64 7.13 14.35 11.20
N VAL A 65 8.10 14.50 12.09
CA VAL A 65 8.66 13.38 12.85
C VAL A 65 7.56 12.70 13.67
N ILE A 66 6.72 13.45 14.38
CA ILE A 66 5.68 12.87 15.25
C ILE A 66 4.52 12.32 14.42
N ILE A 67 3.86 13.17 13.64
CA ILE A 67 2.64 12.79 12.90
C ILE A 67 2.97 11.78 11.80
N GLY A 68 4.07 11.99 11.08
CA GLY A 68 4.52 11.08 10.04
C GLY A 68 4.86 9.70 10.60
N SER A 69 5.58 9.62 11.73
CA SER A 69 5.88 8.35 12.40
C SER A 69 4.62 7.63 12.85
N VAL A 70 3.70 8.33 13.54
CA VAL A 70 2.46 7.71 14.03
C VAL A 70 1.63 7.17 12.88
N LEU A 71 1.38 7.98 11.85
CA LEU A 71 0.57 7.55 10.70
C LEU A 71 1.24 6.40 9.93
N PHE A 72 2.56 6.48 9.71
CA PHE A 72 3.28 5.42 9.01
C PHE A 72 3.27 4.11 9.80
N VAL A 73 3.65 4.15 11.08
CA VAL A 73 3.67 2.95 11.94
C VAL A 73 2.29 2.33 12.04
N CYS A 74 1.24 3.13 12.27
CA CYS A 74 -0.13 2.61 12.32
C CYS A 74 -0.56 1.98 11.00
N TYR A 75 -0.21 2.58 9.86
CA TYR A 75 -0.48 2.01 8.55
C TYR A 75 0.20 0.66 8.36
N GLU A 76 1.50 0.60 8.61
CA GLU A 76 2.28 -0.63 8.38
C GLU A 76 1.89 -1.76 9.33
N LEU A 77 1.49 -1.44 10.55
CA LEU A 77 0.85 -2.39 11.46
C LEU A 77 -0.47 -2.91 10.89
N CYS A 78 -1.33 -2.01 10.41
CA CYS A 78 -2.59 -2.38 9.79
C CYS A 78 -2.37 -3.27 8.57
N LEU A 79 -1.45 -2.92 7.66
CA LEU A 79 -1.16 -3.69 6.45
C LEU A 79 -0.61 -5.07 6.78
N SER A 80 0.48 -5.13 7.56
CA SER A 80 1.17 -6.39 7.82
C SER A 80 0.32 -7.37 8.66
N LEU A 81 -0.38 -6.86 9.68
CA LEU A 81 -1.22 -7.70 10.52
C LEU A 81 -2.53 -8.10 9.82
N SER A 82 -3.11 -7.23 8.96
CA SER A 82 -4.28 -7.63 8.17
C SER A 82 -3.99 -8.83 7.29
N LEU A 83 -2.84 -8.85 6.63
CA LEU A 83 -2.41 -9.97 5.79
C LEU A 83 -1.96 -11.18 6.61
N GLY A 84 -1.25 -10.92 7.72
CA GLY A 84 -0.73 -11.96 8.60
C GLY A 84 -1.81 -12.78 9.31
N PHE A 85 -2.91 -12.16 9.70
CA PHE A 85 -4.02 -12.84 10.39
C PHE A 85 -5.02 -13.51 9.44
N THR A 86 -4.83 -13.50 8.14
CA THR A 86 -5.69 -14.20 7.20
C THR A 86 -5.56 -15.72 7.34
N HIS A 87 -6.66 -16.44 7.13
CA HIS A 87 -6.73 -17.88 7.29
C HIS A 87 -6.25 -18.64 6.03
N SER A 88 -6.26 -18.00 4.87
CA SER A 88 -5.85 -18.60 3.59
C SER A 88 -5.16 -17.61 2.67
N GLY A 89 -4.45 -18.12 1.66
CA GLY A 89 -3.83 -17.28 0.62
C GLY A 89 -4.88 -16.49 -0.17
N ARG A 90 -6.03 -17.09 -0.50
CA ARG A 90 -7.15 -16.40 -1.16
C ARG A 90 -7.64 -15.23 -0.30
N GLN A 91 -7.89 -15.44 0.99
CA GLN A 91 -8.31 -14.38 1.90
C GLN A 91 -7.26 -13.26 2.01
N ALA A 92 -5.95 -13.60 1.99
CA ALA A 92 -4.89 -12.59 2.00
C ALA A 92 -4.94 -11.69 0.76
N ILE A 93 -5.24 -12.27 -0.41
CA ILE A 93 -5.38 -11.51 -1.66
C ILE A 93 -6.62 -10.62 -1.61
N GLU A 94 -7.75 -11.10 -1.12
CA GLU A 94 -8.99 -10.33 -0.94
C GLU A 94 -8.81 -9.17 0.06
N VAL A 95 -8.18 -9.43 1.20
CA VAL A 95 -7.81 -8.42 2.21
C VAL A 95 -6.86 -7.37 1.62
N GLY A 96 -5.87 -7.80 0.84
CA GLY A 96 -4.98 -6.91 0.10
C GLY A 96 -5.73 -5.99 -0.87
N MET A 97 -6.77 -6.52 -1.54
CA MET A 97 -7.61 -5.72 -2.42
C MET A 97 -8.37 -4.62 -1.69
N VAL A 98 -8.86 -4.87 -0.47
CA VAL A 98 -9.49 -3.83 0.36
C VAL A 98 -8.50 -2.70 0.66
N ASN A 99 -7.25 -3.02 0.96
CA ASN A 99 -6.22 -2.00 1.18
C ASN A 99 -5.98 -1.16 -0.07
N TYR A 100 -6.10 -1.70 -1.28
CA TYR A 100 -5.93 -0.96 -2.54
C TYR A 100 -7.01 0.08 -2.85
N LEU A 101 -7.92 0.37 -1.93
CA LEU A 101 -8.76 1.59 -1.97
C LEU A 101 -7.97 2.86 -1.66
N TRP A 102 -6.77 2.77 -1.03
CA TRP A 102 -5.99 3.93 -0.62
C TRP A 102 -5.71 4.96 -1.74
N PRO A 103 -5.50 4.59 -3.02
CA PRO A 103 -5.23 5.59 -4.05
C PRO A 103 -6.45 6.47 -4.32
N SER A 104 -7.64 5.88 -4.44
CA SER A 104 -8.90 6.63 -4.61
C SER A 104 -9.19 7.50 -3.39
N MET A 105 -9.02 6.95 -2.17
CA MET A 105 -9.20 7.70 -0.91
C MET A 105 -8.21 8.86 -0.80
N THR A 106 -6.95 8.67 -1.22
CA THR A 106 -5.93 9.74 -1.22
C THR A 106 -6.34 10.89 -2.13
N ILE A 107 -6.88 10.60 -3.32
CA ILE A 107 -7.35 11.63 -4.25
C ILE A 107 -8.53 12.39 -3.66
N VAL A 108 -9.54 11.68 -3.16
CA VAL A 108 -10.73 12.30 -2.52
C VAL A 108 -10.30 13.19 -1.35
N LEU A 109 -9.44 12.68 -0.47
CA LEU A 109 -8.97 13.43 0.69
C LEU A 109 -8.13 14.65 0.27
N ALA A 110 -7.27 14.52 -0.74
CA ALA A 110 -6.48 15.62 -1.26
C ALA A 110 -7.37 16.73 -1.86
N VAL A 111 -8.43 16.35 -2.54
CA VAL A 111 -9.44 17.29 -3.08
C VAL A 111 -10.13 18.06 -1.95
N ILE A 112 -10.63 17.36 -0.94
CA ILE A 112 -11.31 17.98 0.22
C ILE A 112 -10.35 18.91 0.98
N VAL A 113 -9.19 18.40 1.37
CA VAL A 113 -8.21 19.12 2.21
C VAL A 113 -7.57 20.29 1.47
N ASN A 114 -7.28 20.15 0.17
CA ASN A 114 -6.67 21.21 -0.63
C ASN A 114 -7.68 22.11 -1.32
N ARG A 115 -9.00 21.85 -1.19
CA ARG A 115 -10.10 22.55 -1.88
C ARG A 115 -9.83 22.65 -3.39
N GLN A 116 -9.30 21.57 -3.98
CA GLN A 116 -8.99 21.54 -5.40
C GLN A 116 -10.27 21.43 -6.24
N LYS A 117 -10.34 22.19 -7.32
CA LYS A 117 -11.37 22.00 -8.34
C LYS A 117 -11.05 20.71 -9.10
N VAL A 118 -12.02 19.83 -9.20
CA VAL A 118 -11.92 18.55 -9.90
C VAL A 118 -13.07 18.38 -10.86
N SER A 119 -12.90 17.53 -11.85
CA SER A 119 -13.98 17.14 -12.75
C SER A 119 -14.98 16.25 -11.98
N PRO A 120 -16.31 16.34 -12.28
CA PRO A 120 -17.33 15.44 -11.74
C PRO A 120 -17.03 13.95 -11.95
N LEU A 121 -16.11 13.62 -12.86
CA LEU A 121 -15.63 12.25 -13.11
C LEU A 121 -15.03 11.56 -11.87
N ILE A 122 -14.70 12.31 -10.81
CA ILE A 122 -14.24 11.72 -9.56
C ILE A 122 -15.32 10.82 -8.94
N ILE A 123 -16.59 11.20 -9.05
CA ILE A 123 -17.71 10.45 -8.46
C ILE A 123 -17.83 9.04 -9.08
N PRO A 124 -18.01 8.89 -10.41
CA PRO A 124 -18.02 7.54 -11.00
C PRO A 124 -16.71 6.77 -10.81
N GLY A 125 -15.56 7.44 -10.72
CA GLY A 125 -14.30 6.79 -10.40
C GLY A 125 -14.29 6.14 -9.01
N VAL A 126 -14.74 6.86 -7.99
CA VAL A 126 -14.87 6.33 -6.62
C VAL A 126 -15.89 5.21 -6.56
N ILE A 127 -17.08 5.41 -7.17
CA ILE A 127 -18.12 4.38 -7.22
C ILE A 127 -17.59 3.09 -7.86
N LEU A 128 -16.86 3.21 -8.97
CA LEU A 128 -16.29 2.06 -9.66
C LEU A 128 -15.25 1.34 -8.81
N ALA A 129 -14.37 2.07 -8.10
CA ALA A 129 -13.39 1.47 -7.20
C ALA A 129 -14.06 0.72 -6.04
N VAL A 130 -15.08 1.33 -5.40
CA VAL A 130 -15.83 0.69 -4.31
C VAL A 130 -16.60 -0.53 -4.82
N ALA A 131 -17.30 -0.40 -5.96
CA ALA A 131 -18.00 -1.52 -6.60
C ALA A 131 -17.03 -2.66 -6.95
N GLY A 132 -15.80 -2.35 -7.35
CA GLY A 132 -14.77 -3.36 -7.57
C GLY A 132 -14.44 -4.15 -6.30
N ILE A 133 -14.31 -3.50 -5.15
CA ILE A 133 -14.13 -4.20 -3.87
C ILE A 133 -15.36 -5.05 -3.52
N CYS A 134 -16.57 -4.52 -3.68
CA CYS A 134 -17.78 -5.31 -3.45
C CYS A 134 -17.83 -6.55 -4.36
N ARG A 135 -17.37 -6.42 -5.61
CA ARG A 135 -17.27 -7.54 -6.57
C ARG A 135 -16.26 -8.59 -6.13
N VAL A 136 -15.10 -8.18 -5.59
CA VAL A 136 -14.09 -9.09 -5.02
C VAL A 136 -14.66 -9.82 -3.80
N LEU A 137 -15.22 -9.07 -2.84
CA LEU A 137 -15.72 -9.61 -1.57
C LEU A 137 -16.99 -10.46 -1.74
N GLY A 138 -17.75 -10.27 -2.82
CA GLY A 138 -18.89 -11.11 -3.16
C GLY A 138 -18.52 -12.51 -3.65
N GLY A 139 -17.25 -12.84 -3.71
CA GLY A 139 -16.76 -14.16 -4.07
C GLY A 139 -17.19 -14.60 -5.46
N ASP A 140 -17.50 -15.88 -5.62
CA ASP A 140 -17.90 -16.47 -6.91
C ASP A 140 -19.27 -15.96 -7.39
N GLN A 141 -20.11 -15.52 -6.47
CA GLN A 141 -21.45 -14.95 -6.72
C GLN A 141 -21.39 -13.47 -7.19
N GLY A 142 -20.23 -12.85 -7.12
CA GLY A 142 -19.99 -11.47 -7.56
C GLY A 142 -20.58 -10.41 -6.63
N PHE A 143 -21.62 -9.69 -7.03
CA PHE A 143 -22.26 -8.65 -6.19
C PHE A 143 -23.24 -9.22 -5.15
N SER A 144 -22.88 -10.28 -4.46
CA SER A 144 -23.68 -10.86 -3.39
C SER A 144 -23.41 -10.18 -2.06
N VAL A 145 -24.37 -9.44 -1.51
CA VAL A 145 -24.26 -8.80 -0.19
C VAL A 145 -24.12 -9.86 0.92
N SER A 146 -24.80 -10.99 0.78
CA SER A 146 -24.72 -12.09 1.72
C SER A 146 -23.29 -12.69 1.76
N GLU A 147 -22.71 -13.02 0.61
CA GLU A 147 -21.35 -13.55 0.52
C GLU A 147 -20.32 -12.52 1.05
N MET A 148 -20.47 -11.26 0.67
CA MET A 148 -19.60 -10.19 1.17
C MET A 148 -19.67 -10.08 2.69
N SER A 149 -20.86 -10.14 3.27
CA SER A 149 -21.05 -10.13 4.73
C SER A 149 -20.40 -11.34 5.38
N ASN A 150 -20.61 -12.54 4.82
CA ASN A 150 -20.04 -13.78 5.35
C ASN A 150 -18.51 -13.73 5.31
N ASN A 151 -17.90 -13.34 4.20
CA ASN A 151 -16.46 -13.22 4.05
C ASN A 151 -15.86 -12.24 5.06
N ILE A 152 -16.49 -11.07 5.26
CA ILE A 152 -16.04 -10.10 6.27
C ILE A 152 -16.20 -10.65 7.69
N MET A 153 -17.32 -11.31 7.99
CA MET A 153 -17.61 -11.86 9.32
C MET A 153 -16.75 -13.09 9.66
N GLU A 154 -16.21 -13.79 8.65
CA GLU A 154 -15.24 -14.86 8.87
C GLU A 154 -13.93 -14.35 9.50
N ASN A 155 -13.50 -13.14 9.11
CA ASN A 155 -12.28 -12.53 9.64
C ASN A 155 -12.38 -11.00 9.71
N PRO A 156 -13.26 -10.46 10.58
CA PRO A 156 -13.51 -9.01 10.62
C PRO A 156 -12.28 -8.20 11.02
N LEU A 157 -11.35 -8.82 11.76
CA LEU A 157 -10.10 -8.16 12.15
C LEU A 157 -9.22 -7.85 10.91
N SER A 158 -8.99 -8.82 10.04
CA SER A 158 -8.15 -8.65 8.85
C SER A 158 -8.76 -7.63 7.88
N TYR A 159 -10.06 -7.74 7.57
CA TYR A 159 -10.73 -6.77 6.70
C TYR A 159 -10.81 -5.37 7.31
N GLY A 160 -11.08 -5.27 8.62
CA GLY A 160 -11.12 -4.01 9.36
C GLY A 160 -9.75 -3.31 9.39
N LEU A 161 -8.68 -4.07 9.64
CA LEU A 161 -7.31 -3.54 9.60
C LEU A 161 -6.93 -3.07 8.19
N ALA A 162 -7.25 -3.84 7.14
CA ALA A 162 -6.96 -3.47 5.75
C ALA A 162 -7.66 -2.17 5.35
N PHE A 163 -8.94 -2.02 5.68
CA PHE A 163 -9.72 -0.82 5.40
C PHE A 163 -9.21 0.40 6.19
N THR A 164 -8.96 0.22 7.48
CA THR A 164 -8.38 1.27 8.35
C THR A 164 -7.00 1.68 7.86
N GLY A 165 -6.18 0.73 7.44
CA GLY A 165 -4.89 0.98 6.82
C GLY A 165 -5.01 1.84 5.56
N ALA A 166 -5.95 1.55 4.68
CA ALA A 166 -6.18 2.34 3.47
C ALA A 166 -6.50 3.81 3.80
N ILE A 167 -7.32 4.06 4.82
CA ILE A 167 -7.65 5.42 5.30
C ILE A 167 -6.41 6.10 5.88
N ILE A 168 -5.67 5.41 6.76
CA ILE A 168 -4.47 5.97 7.41
C ILE A 168 -3.42 6.32 6.36
N TRP A 169 -3.20 5.46 5.35
CA TRP A 169 -2.26 5.74 4.27
C TRP A 169 -2.68 6.94 3.42
N ALA A 170 -3.97 7.06 3.12
CA ALA A 170 -4.50 8.23 2.42
C ALA A 170 -4.25 9.52 3.22
N ILE A 171 -4.47 9.51 4.54
CA ILE A 171 -4.17 10.62 5.44
C ILE A 171 -2.66 10.90 5.46
N TYR A 172 -1.83 9.85 5.60
CA TYR A 172 -0.37 9.96 5.57
C TYR A 172 0.12 10.67 4.29
N CYS A 173 -0.35 10.25 3.13
CA CYS A 173 0.04 10.84 1.85
C CYS A 173 -0.30 12.34 1.76
N VAL A 174 -1.48 12.75 2.22
CA VAL A 174 -1.94 14.15 2.12
C VAL A 174 -1.27 15.03 3.17
N VAL A 175 -1.17 14.54 4.42
CA VAL A 175 -0.62 15.31 5.54
C VAL A 175 0.89 15.46 5.42
N THR A 176 1.62 14.36 5.17
CA THR A 176 3.09 14.41 5.09
C THR A 176 3.60 15.27 3.94
N LYS A 177 2.89 15.28 2.80
CA LYS A 177 3.22 16.20 1.69
C LYS A 177 3.27 17.67 2.14
N ARG A 178 2.45 18.05 3.12
CA ARG A 178 2.38 19.43 3.64
C ARG A 178 3.42 19.76 4.70
N ILE A 179 3.77 18.77 5.53
CA ILE A 179 4.57 19.00 6.75
C ILE A 179 6.01 18.49 6.65
N ALA A 180 6.34 17.67 5.65
CA ALA A 180 7.66 17.06 5.51
C ALA A 180 8.74 18.04 5.02
N ASN A 181 8.36 19.13 4.33
CA ASN A 181 9.29 20.09 3.72
C ASN A 181 10.42 19.42 2.91
N GLY A 182 10.07 18.38 2.13
CA GLY A 182 11.04 17.63 1.32
C GLY A 182 11.91 16.63 2.09
N ASN A 183 11.74 16.49 3.41
CA ASN A 183 12.48 15.51 4.18
C ASN A 183 11.91 14.10 4.02
N ASN A 184 12.81 13.11 4.05
CA ASN A 184 12.45 11.69 3.96
C ASN A 184 12.76 10.97 5.27
N GLY A 185 11.72 10.61 6.02
CA GLY A 185 11.81 9.92 7.31
C GLY A 185 11.74 8.39 7.22
N ILE A 186 11.78 7.81 6.01
CA ILE A 186 11.43 6.40 5.81
C ILE A 186 12.24 5.43 6.66
N THR A 187 13.56 5.62 6.77
CA THR A 187 14.43 4.77 7.60
C THR A 187 14.02 4.81 9.07
N LEU A 188 13.74 6.02 9.61
CA LEU A 188 13.24 6.16 10.98
C LEU A 188 11.90 5.44 11.15
N PHE A 189 10.99 5.61 10.21
CA PHE A 189 9.64 5.04 10.29
C PHE A 189 9.67 3.51 10.27
N PHE A 190 10.54 2.90 9.46
CA PHE A 190 10.75 1.45 9.46
C PHE A 190 11.33 0.93 10.78
N ILE A 191 12.30 1.63 11.36
CA ILE A 191 12.86 1.30 12.68
C ILE A 191 11.76 1.34 13.75
N LEU A 192 10.94 2.41 13.76
CA LEU A 192 9.85 2.54 14.74
C LEU A 192 8.78 1.46 14.55
N THR A 193 8.46 1.09 13.30
CA THR A 193 7.54 -0.01 13.01
C THR A 193 8.09 -1.33 13.54
N ALA A 194 9.36 -1.64 13.27
CA ALA A 194 10.01 -2.84 13.79
C ALA A 194 9.98 -2.88 15.33
N LEU A 195 10.37 -1.78 15.99
CA LEU A 195 10.34 -1.70 17.45
C LEU A 195 8.93 -1.90 18.01
N THR A 196 7.92 -1.28 17.42
CA THR A 196 6.52 -1.43 17.84
C THR A 196 6.05 -2.88 17.70
N LEU A 197 6.41 -3.55 16.60
CA LEU A 197 6.08 -4.96 16.37
C LEU A 197 6.80 -5.88 17.35
N TRP A 198 8.07 -5.62 17.68
CA TRP A 198 8.78 -6.40 18.69
C TRP A 198 8.20 -6.21 20.09
N ILE A 199 7.82 -4.99 20.46
CA ILE A 199 7.11 -4.74 21.74
C ILE A 199 5.79 -5.54 21.75
N LYS A 200 4.99 -5.47 20.66
CA LYS A 200 3.76 -6.25 20.55
C LYS A 200 4.03 -7.76 20.63
N TYR A 201 5.09 -8.25 20.01
CA TYR A 201 5.50 -9.63 20.07
C TYR A 201 5.78 -10.08 21.51
N LEU A 202 6.55 -9.31 22.27
CA LEU A 202 6.92 -9.65 23.65
C LEU A 202 5.73 -9.73 24.63
N ILE A 203 4.66 -8.98 24.36
CA ILE A 203 3.46 -8.95 25.21
C ILE A 203 2.32 -9.83 24.69
N SER A 204 2.49 -10.52 23.56
CA SER A 204 1.49 -11.40 22.97
C SER A 204 1.86 -12.87 23.19
N PRO A 205 0.86 -13.78 23.22
CA PRO A 205 1.16 -15.21 23.20
C PRO A 205 2.00 -15.56 21.96
N GLN A 206 3.04 -16.36 22.17
CA GLN A 206 3.97 -16.73 21.11
C GLN A 206 3.53 -18.05 20.48
N PRO A 207 3.21 -18.09 19.15
CA PRO A 207 3.02 -19.35 18.45
C PRO A 207 4.38 -20.07 18.32
N GLU A 208 4.31 -21.37 18.19
CA GLU A 208 5.51 -22.16 17.83
C GLU A 208 5.95 -21.75 16.42
N PHE A 209 7.26 -21.51 16.26
CA PHE A 209 7.85 -21.21 14.96
C PHE A 209 8.11 -22.51 14.21
N ALA A 210 7.64 -22.58 12.99
CA ALA A 210 7.93 -23.66 12.07
C ALA A 210 8.36 -23.14 10.70
N PRO A 211 9.43 -22.29 10.62
CA PRO A 211 9.85 -21.71 9.35
C PRO A 211 10.49 -22.78 8.47
N SER A 212 9.95 -22.96 7.29
CA SER A 212 10.55 -23.73 6.21
C SER A 212 11.66 -22.95 5.51
N PHE A 213 12.47 -23.61 4.68
CA PHE A 213 13.43 -22.92 3.83
C PHE A 213 12.77 -21.87 2.93
N ASN A 214 11.59 -22.18 2.40
CA ASN A 214 10.81 -21.22 1.59
C ASN A 214 10.35 -20.00 2.40
N THR A 215 10.07 -20.16 3.69
CA THR A 215 9.72 -19.03 4.58
C THR A 215 10.90 -18.05 4.72
N TRP A 216 12.14 -18.55 4.85
CA TRP A 216 13.34 -17.71 4.88
C TRP A 216 13.58 -16.97 3.57
N ILE A 217 13.36 -17.64 2.43
CA ILE A 217 13.42 -16.97 1.12
C ILE A 217 12.36 -15.87 1.05
N SER A 218 11.12 -16.16 1.44
CA SER A 218 10.03 -15.18 1.45
C SER A 218 10.34 -14.00 2.36
N LEU A 219 10.97 -14.22 3.52
CA LEU A 219 11.42 -13.14 4.41
C LEU A 219 12.47 -12.25 3.74
N ALA A 220 13.47 -12.84 3.11
CA ALA A 220 14.50 -12.09 2.41
C ALA A 220 13.90 -11.25 1.26
N LEU A 221 13.03 -11.87 0.45
CA LEU A 221 12.33 -11.20 -0.64
C LEU A 221 11.39 -10.10 -0.14
N ALA A 222 10.64 -10.34 0.94
CA ALA A 222 9.77 -9.34 1.55
C ALA A 222 10.56 -8.14 2.07
N ALA A 223 11.66 -8.39 2.78
CA ALA A 223 12.53 -7.34 3.28
C ALA A 223 13.15 -6.50 2.14
N MET A 224 13.59 -7.15 1.07
CA MET A 224 14.09 -6.45 -0.13
C MET A 224 12.97 -5.67 -0.84
N ALA A 225 11.79 -6.26 -0.99
CA ALA A 225 10.65 -5.60 -1.63
C ALA A 225 10.21 -4.35 -0.87
N MET A 226 10.17 -4.42 0.45
CA MET A 226 9.86 -3.27 1.31
C MET A 226 11.00 -2.24 1.30
N GLY A 227 12.21 -2.63 1.68
CA GLY A 227 13.34 -1.70 1.83
C GLY A 227 13.72 -1.04 0.51
N PHE A 228 14.03 -1.82 -0.53
CA PHE A 228 14.41 -1.27 -1.83
C PHE A 228 13.24 -0.67 -2.59
N GLY A 229 12.01 -1.17 -2.37
CA GLY A 229 10.81 -0.58 -2.94
C GLY A 229 10.65 0.87 -2.51
N TYR A 230 10.73 1.17 -1.22
CA TYR A 230 10.66 2.55 -0.71
C TYR A 230 11.86 3.39 -1.12
N ALA A 231 13.08 2.84 -1.15
CA ALA A 231 14.26 3.55 -1.64
C ALA A 231 14.13 3.90 -3.13
N ALA A 232 13.72 2.96 -3.97
CA ALA A 232 13.53 3.15 -5.41
C ALA A 232 12.39 4.13 -5.72
N TRP A 233 11.28 4.06 -4.98
CA TRP A 233 10.17 5.00 -5.10
C TRP A 233 10.63 6.43 -4.80
N ASN A 234 11.42 6.61 -3.75
CA ASN A 234 11.94 7.91 -3.38
C ASN A 234 12.81 8.52 -4.48
N VAL A 235 13.70 7.73 -5.09
CA VAL A 235 14.48 8.14 -6.27
C VAL A 235 13.57 8.56 -7.43
N GLY A 236 12.52 7.76 -7.69
CA GLY A 236 11.54 8.04 -8.74
C GLY A 236 10.78 9.34 -8.52
N ILE A 237 10.33 9.61 -7.29
CA ILE A 237 9.59 10.83 -6.94
C ILE A 237 10.48 12.07 -7.01
N LEU A 238 11.71 11.98 -6.54
CA LEU A 238 12.61 13.13 -6.48
C LEU A 238 13.21 13.52 -7.84
N HIS A 239 13.48 12.54 -8.71
CA HIS A 239 14.25 12.78 -9.94
C HIS A 239 13.57 12.25 -11.21
N GLY A 240 12.49 11.46 -11.08
CA GLY A 240 11.78 10.85 -12.19
C GLY A 240 10.57 11.64 -12.68
N ASN A 241 9.77 10.99 -13.52
CA ASN A 241 8.48 11.50 -13.96
C ASN A 241 7.37 10.99 -13.02
N VAL A 242 7.03 11.82 -12.04
CA VAL A 242 5.99 11.51 -11.02
C VAL A 242 4.65 11.16 -11.65
N THR A 243 4.34 11.75 -12.80
CA THR A 243 3.11 11.47 -13.55
C THR A 243 3.02 10.03 -14.02
N VAL A 244 4.12 9.53 -14.61
CA VAL A 244 4.22 8.15 -15.10
C VAL A 244 4.17 7.19 -13.93
N LEU A 245 4.89 7.49 -12.84
CA LEU A 245 4.92 6.66 -11.64
C LEU A 245 3.53 6.56 -10.99
N ALA A 246 2.82 7.68 -10.84
CA ALA A 246 1.46 7.69 -10.31
C ALA A 246 0.51 6.87 -11.18
N ALA A 247 0.55 7.04 -12.52
CA ALA A 247 -0.28 6.25 -13.42
C ALA A 247 0.03 4.75 -13.35
N ALA A 248 1.32 4.39 -13.27
CA ALA A 248 1.75 3.00 -13.19
C ALA A 248 1.35 2.35 -11.85
N SER A 249 1.32 3.10 -10.74
CA SER A 249 0.94 2.56 -9.42
C SER A 249 -0.53 2.09 -9.36
N TYR A 250 -1.40 2.58 -10.24
CA TYR A 250 -2.79 2.10 -10.31
C TYR A 250 -2.93 0.69 -10.89
N PHE A 251 -1.85 0.13 -11.44
CA PHE A 251 -1.80 -1.28 -11.86
C PHE A 251 -1.31 -2.22 -10.76
N ILE A 252 -0.85 -1.69 -9.62
CA ILE A 252 -0.41 -2.52 -8.47
C ILE A 252 -1.46 -3.57 -8.07
N PRO A 253 -2.77 -3.28 -7.97
CA PRO A 253 -3.75 -4.30 -7.60
C PRO A 253 -3.74 -5.51 -8.53
N ILE A 254 -3.63 -5.29 -9.84
CA ILE A 254 -3.60 -6.35 -10.86
C ILE A 254 -2.31 -7.16 -10.74
N ILE A 255 -1.16 -6.49 -10.74
CA ILE A 255 0.16 -7.15 -10.67
C ILE A 255 0.30 -7.91 -9.35
N SER A 256 -0.14 -7.30 -8.25
CA SER A 256 -0.09 -7.91 -6.93
C SER A 256 -0.96 -9.15 -6.82
N SER A 257 -2.16 -9.12 -7.39
CA SER A 257 -3.04 -10.30 -7.40
C SER A 257 -2.43 -11.46 -8.19
N ILE A 258 -1.78 -11.18 -9.32
CA ILE A 258 -1.06 -12.19 -10.11
C ILE A 258 0.08 -12.79 -9.28
N LEU A 259 0.95 -11.95 -8.71
CA LEU A 259 2.11 -12.40 -7.94
C LEU A 259 1.68 -13.15 -6.67
N ALA A 260 0.69 -12.63 -5.95
CA ALA A 260 0.19 -13.26 -4.74
C ALA A 260 -0.51 -14.61 -5.03
N ALA A 261 -1.28 -14.70 -6.11
CA ALA A 261 -1.88 -15.96 -6.55
C ALA A 261 -0.80 -17.01 -6.85
N PHE A 262 0.29 -16.61 -7.51
CA PHE A 262 1.42 -17.48 -7.78
C PHE A 262 2.17 -17.89 -6.51
N ILE A 263 2.53 -16.92 -5.64
CA ILE A 263 3.29 -17.18 -4.40
C ILE A 263 2.49 -18.07 -3.43
N LEU A 264 1.18 -17.84 -3.33
CA LEU A 264 0.29 -18.53 -2.38
C LEU A 264 -0.45 -19.72 -3.01
N SER A 265 -0.13 -20.07 -4.27
CA SER A 265 -0.78 -21.15 -5.03
C SER A 265 -2.32 -21.06 -4.97
N SER A 266 -2.85 -19.84 -5.06
CA SER A 266 -4.28 -19.54 -4.89
C SER A 266 -4.97 -19.34 -6.25
N HIS A 267 -6.10 -20.01 -6.46
CA HIS A 267 -6.93 -19.80 -7.64
C HIS A 267 -7.87 -18.61 -7.44
N LEU A 268 -7.86 -17.68 -8.37
CA LEU A 268 -8.70 -16.49 -8.36
C LEU A 268 -9.80 -16.63 -9.44
N THR A 269 -11.03 -16.30 -9.07
CA THR A 269 -12.19 -16.42 -9.94
C THR A 269 -12.28 -15.28 -10.96
N LEU A 270 -13.13 -15.46 -11.99
CA LEU A 270 -13.41 -14.39 -12.94
C LEU A 270 -14.02 -13.16 -12.25
N ALA A 271 -14.87 -13.38 -11.24
CA ALA A 271 -15.46 -12.31 -10.43
C ALA A 271 -14.38 -11.47 -9.72
N PHE A 272 -13.36 -12.13 -9.18
CA PHE A 272 -12.21 -11.45 -8.56
C PHE A 272 -11.46 -10.57 -9.59
N TRP A 273 -11.16 -11.10 -10.78
CA TRP A 273 -10.45 -10.34 -11.81
C TRP A 273 -11.24 -9.14 -12.34
N GLN A 274 -12.56 -9.30 -12.49
CA GLN A 274 -13.45 -8.19 -12.82
C GLN A 274 -13.41 -7.10 -11.74
N GLY A 275 -13.51 -7.48 -10.46
CA GLY A 275 -13.41 -6.53 -9.36
C GLY A 275 -12.05 -5.82 -9.29
N THR A 276 -10.96 -6.56 -9.47
CA THR A 276 -9.60 -6.00 -9.53
C THR A 276 -9.44 -4.98 -10.66
N ALA A 277 -9.95 -5.30 -11.84
CA ALA A 277 -9.97 -4.35 -12.98
C ALA A 277 -10.79 -3.09 -12.65
N MET A 278 -11.96 -3.24 -12.01
CA MET A 278 -12.79 -2.12 -11.59
C MET A 278 -12.08 -1.21 -10.58
N VAL A 279 -11.35 -1.76 -9.59
CA VAL A 279 -10.56 -0.99 -8.63
C VAL A 279 -9.47 -0.18 -9.34
N SER A 280 -8.73 -0.81 -10.24
CA SER A 280 -7.66 -0.16 -11.00
C SER A 280 -8.21 0.94 -11.93
N LEU A 281 -9.26 0.66 -12.68
CA LEU A 281 -9.91 1.63 -13.56
C LEU A 281 -10.55 2.78 -12.77
N GLY A 282 -11.23 2.48 -11.67
CA GLY A 282 -11.82 3.50 -10.80
C GLY A 282 -10.77 4.48 -10.26
N SER A 283 -9.63 3.95 -9.81
CA SER A 283 -8.49 4.77 -9.35
C SER A 283 -7.89 5.62 -10.47
N LEU A 284 -7.76 5.06 -11.69
CA LEU A 284 -7.31 5.81 -12.88
C LEU A 284 -8.28 6.94 -13.24
N VAL A 285 -9.60 6.70 -13.20
CA VAL A 285 -10.61 7.72 -13.45
C VAL A 285 -10.55 8.82 -12.40
N CYS A 286 -10.40 8.48 -11.11
CA CYS A 286 -10.20 9.46 -10.05
C CYS A 286 -8.95 10.32 -10.33
N TRP A 287 -7.84 9.73 -10.70
CA TRP A 287 -6.62 10.46 -11.06
C TRP A 287 -6.82 11.37 -12.27
N TRP A 288 -7.48 10.89 -13.33
CA TRP A 288 -7.76 11.70 -14.52
C TRP A 288 -8.63 12.89 -14.19
N SER A 289 -9.64 12.73 -13.32
CA SER A 289 -10.54 13.80 -12.90
C SER A 289 -9.81 15.02 -12.32
N THR A 290 -8.65 14.82 -11.71
CA THR A 290 -7.81 15.90 -11.14
C THR A 290 -7.01 16.65 -12.20
N ARG A 291 -6.77 16.06 -13.38
CA ARG A 291 -5.95 16.63 -14.45
C ARG A 291 -6.74 17.49 -15.43
N THR A 292 -7.94 17.08 -15.77
CA THR A 292 -8.77 17.77 -16.75
C THR A 292 -9.08 19.22 -16.39
N VAL A 293 -9.11 19.55 -15.10
CA VAL A 293 -9.36 20.93 -14.63
C VAL A 293 -8.11 21.79 -14.70
N VAL A 294 -6.92 21.22 -14.44
CA VAL A 294 -5.64 21.94 -14.54
C VAL A 294 -5.39 22.36 -15.98
N THR A 295 -5.64 21.48 -16.95
CA THR A 295 -5.45 21.78 -18.38
C THR A 295 -6.39 22.88 -18.86
N LYS A 296 -7.66 22.89 -18.44
CA LYS A 296 -8.64 23.95 -18.78
C LYS A 296 -8.24 25.31 -18.19
N SER A 297 -7.73 25.36 -16.97
CA SER A 297 -7.32 26.60 -16.32
C SER A 297 -6.05 27.22 -16.94
N VAL A 298 -5.15 26.40 -17.49
CA VAL A 298 -3.94 26.88 -18.20
C VAL A 298 -4.33 27.38 -19.58
N SER A 299 -5.22 26.70 -20.29
CA SER A 299 -5.69 27.14 -21.62
C SER A 299 -6.45 28.47 -21.57
N SER A 300 -7.25 28.73 -20.53
CA SER A 300 -7.97 29.99 -20.38
C SER A 300 -7.06 31.19 -20.07
N LYS A 301 -5.90 30.96 -19.42
CA LYS A 301 -4.92 32.02 -19.14
C LYS A 301 -3.99 32.35 -20.31
N ILE A 302 -3.95 31.51 -21.35
CA ILE A 302 -3.17 31.76 -22.57
C ILE A 302 -4.02 32.46 -23.65
N SER A 303 -5.35 32.44 -23.49
CA SER A 303 -6.31 33.09 -24.41
C SER A 303 -6.76 34.49 -23.98
N GLU A 304 -6.28 35.01 -22.86
CA GLU A 304 -6.36 36.40 -22.40
C GLU A 304 -5.01 37.12 -22.62
#